data_e7e0784a742defb1f36ffbdc86230a4e
#
_entry.id   e7e0784a742defb1f36ffbdc86230a4e
#
_cell.length_a   1.000
_cell.length_b   1.000
_cell.length_c   1.000
_cell.angle_alpha   90.00
_cell.angle_beta   90.00
_cell.angle_gamma   90.00
#
_symmetry.space_group_name_H-M   'P 1'
#
loop_
_entity.id
_entity.type
_entity.pdbx_description
1 polymer ?
#
loop_
_entity_poly.entity_id
_entity_poly.type
_entity_poly.pdbx_seq_one_letter_code
_entity_poly.pdbx_strand_id
1 'polypeptide(L)'
;MPVFVYPIEDRQGKHELFSLSDKEVFLLSEECLYPLFGCRIDDYGKTFLYPCHILAMQDFLTQRIIDKEKAYCYDRDYVTLHSLWERFVNISSDISLFLLGD
;
A
#
# COMPACT_ATOMS: atom_id res chain seq x y z
N MET A 1 -5.10 13.45 5.02
CA MET A 1 -4.84 13.84 3.62
C MET A 1 -4.57 12.61 2.80
N PRO A 2 -5.25 12.40 1.68
CA PRO A 2 -5.02 11.19 0.89
C PRO A 2 -3.67 11.23 0.18
N VAL A 3 -3.12 10.06 -0.06
CA VAL A 3 -1.93 9.87 -0.88
C VAL A 3 -2.39 9.21 -2.19
N PHE A 4 -2.01 9.79 -3.31
CA PHE A 4 -2.41 9.31 -4.63
C PHE A 4 -1.32 8.42 -5.22
N VAL A 5 -1.70 7.30 -5.80
CA VAL A 5 -0.78 6.29 -6.32
C VAL A 5 -0.81 6.29 -7.84
N TYR A 6 0.36 6.43 -8.45
CA TYR A 6 0.52 6.47 -9.90
C TYR A 6 1.56 5.43 -10.35
N PRO A 7 1.44 4.92 -11.59
CA PRO A 7 2.55 4.15 -12.16
C PRO A 7 3.75 5.08 -12.37
N ILE A 8 4.96 4.56 -12.27
CA ILE A 8 6.17 5.39 -12.33
C ILE A 8 6.32 6.13 -13.66
N GLU A 9 5.75 5.61 -14.73
CA GLU A 9 5.77 6.26 -16.04
C GLU A 9 4.92 7.52 -16.08
N ASP A 10 3.94 7.64 -15.19
CA ASP A 10 3.04 8.79 -15.13
C ASP A 10 3.58 9.87 -14.18
N ARG A 11 4.73 10.44 -14.51
CA ARG A 11 5.42 11.43 -13.67
C ARG A 11 4.64 12.73 -13.53
N GLN A 12 3.67 12.98 -14.39
CA GLN A 12 2.84 14.19 -14.33
C GLN A 12 1.60 14.01 -13.45
N GLY A 13 1.37 12.79 -12.96
CA GLY A 13 0.24 12.52 -12.08
C GLY A 13 -1.11 12.66 -12.73
N LYS A 14 -1.25 12.26 -13.99
CA LYS A 14 -2.49 12.39 -14.75
C LYS A 14 -3.45 11.22 -14.62
N HIS A 15 -2.94 10.03 -14.33
CA HIS A 15 -3.71 8.80 -14.32
C HIS A 15 -3.47 8.03 -13.02
N GLU A 16 -4.09 8.48 -11.94
CA GLU A 16 -3.96 7.77 -10.67
C GLU A 16 -4.56 6.38 -10.76
N LEU A 17 -3.91 5.41 -10.13
CA LEU A 17 -4.43 4.05 -10.02
C LEU A 17 -5.46 3.97 -8.91
N PHE A 18 -5.14 4.55 -7.76
CA PHE A 18 -6.03 4.63 -6.60
C PHE A 18 -5.42 5.61 -5.59
N SER A 19 -6.16 5.88 -4.52
CA SER A 19 -5.66 6.71 -3.42
C SER A 19 -5.60 5.88 -2.15
N LEU A 20 -4.81 6.36 -1.18
CA LEU A 20 -4.68 5.76 0.13
C LEU A 20 -5.11 6.78 1.18
N SER A 21 -5.91 6.34 2.16
CA SER A 21 -6.29 7.17 3.30
C SER A 21 -5.14 7.27 4.30
N ASP A 22 -5.24 8.21 5.23
CA ASP A 22 -4.23 8.38 6.28
C ASP A 22 -4.03 7.09 7.09
N LYS A 23 -5.12 6.39 7.40
CA LYS A 23 -5.08 5.14 8.14
C LYS A 23 -4.35 4.05 7.33
N GLU A 24 -4.61 3.99 6.04
CA GLU A 24 -3.98 3.01 5.15
C GLU A 24 -2.49 3.30 4.99
N VAL A 25 -2.12 4.57 4.83
CA VAL A 25 -0.72 5.00 4.77
C VAL A 25 0.01 4.63 6.06
N PHE A 26 -0.60 4.90 7.20
CA PHE A 26 -0.02 4.57 8.51
C PHE A 26 0.20 3.06 8.63
N LEU A 27 -0.80 2.26 8.29
CA LEU A 27 -0.73 0.81 8.37
C LEU A 27 0.43 0.26 7.51
N LEU A 28 0.49 0.66 6.25
CA LEU A 28 1.53 0.20 5.32
C LEU A 28 2.92 0.67 5.73
N SER A 29 3.03 1.91 6.19
CA SER A 29 4.32 2.47 6.58
C SER A 29 4.85 1.84 7.86
N GLU A 30 4.04 1.83 8.93
CA GLU A 30 4.51 1.44 10.25
C GLU A 30 4.57 -0.08 10.44
N GLU A 31 3.67 -0.83 9.82
CA GLU A 31 3.60 -2.27 10.03
C GLU A 31 4.27 -3.10 8.94
N CYS A 32 4.55 -2.52 7.78
CA CYS A 32 5.17 -3.24 6.68
C CYS A 32 6.49 -2.61 6.25
N LEU A 33 6.44 -1.38 5.72
CA LEU A 33 7.62 -0.78 5.08
C LEU A 33 8.74 -0.45 6.07
N TYR A 34 8.41 0.16 7.20
CA TYR A 34 9.43 0.55 8.17
C TYR A 34 10.14 -0.67 8.79
N PRO A 35 9.42 -1.70 9.28
CA PRO A 35 10.10 -2.88 9.84
C PRO A 35 10.99 -3.62 8.85
N LEU A 36 10.62 -3.66 7.56
CA LEU A 36 11.36 -4.41 6.55
C LEU A 36 12.44 -3.59 5.85
N PHE A 37 12.20 -2.30 5.59
CA PHE A 37 13.08 -1.49 4.75
C PHE A 37 13.57 -0.21 5.44
N GLY A 38 13.03 0.13 6.59
CA GLY A 38 13.38 1.38 7.27
C GLY A 38 12.81 2.63 6.60
N CYS A 39 11.82 2.49 5.74
CA CYS A 39 11.22 3.62 5.04
C CYS A 39 9.73 3.76 5.35
N ARG A 40 9.20 4.94 5.06
CA ARG A 40 7.78 5.26 5.25
C ARG A 40 7.25 5.99 4.03
N ILE A 41 5.94 5.93 3.82
CA ILE A 41 5.27 6.74 2.81
C ILE A 41 5.18 8.17 3.33
N ASP A 42 5.61 9.14 2.53
CA ASP A 42 5.57 10.55 2.90
C ASP A 42 4.17 11.11 2.63
N ASP A 43 3.48 11.53 3.67
CA ASP A 43 2.13 12.08 3.58
C ASP A 43 2.08 13.41 2.84
N TYR A 44 3.18 14.12 2.76
CA TYR A 44 3.24 15.49 2.23
C TYR A 44 4.20 15.64 1.04
N GLY A 45 4.73 14.56 0.55
CA GLY A 45 5.71 14.61 -0.52
C GLY A 45 5.62 13.44 -1.45
N LYS A 46 6.75 13.09 -2.04
CA LYS A 46 6.85 12.01 -3.01
C LYS A 46 7.47 10.78 -2.39
N THR A 47 6.93 9.62 -2.73
CA THR A 47 7.48 8.34 -2.33
C THR A 47 7.55 7.43 -3.55
N PHE A 48 8.66 6.74 -3.71
CA PHE A 48 8.82 5.75 -4.77
C PHE A 48 8.80 4.36 -4.16
N LEU A 49 7.94 3.49 -4.69
CA LEU A 49 7.86 2.09 -4.29
C LEU A 49 8.34 1.23 -5.44
N TYR A 50 9.42 0.51 -5.22
CA TYR A 50 10.01 -0.39 -6.20
C TYR A 50 9.37 -1.78 -6.11
N PRO A 51 9.61 -2.67 -7.08
CA PRO A 51 8.98 -4.00 -7.07
C PRO A 51 9.17 -4.77 -5.76
N CYS A 52 10.33 -4.64 -5.11
CA CYS A 52 10.57 -5.31 -3.83
C CYS A 52 9.62 -4.80 -2.73
N HIS A 53 9.32 -3.51 -2.71
CA HIS A 53 8.38 -2.94 -1.76
C HIS A 53 6.95 -3.42 -2.03
N ILE A 54 6.57 -3.47 -3.30
CA ILE A 54 5.23 -3.88 -3.71
C ILE A 54 4.99 -5.34 -3.36
N LEU A 55 5.97 -6.22 -3.63
CA LEU A 55 5.89 -7.63 -3.25
C LEU A 55 5.76 -7.80 -1.74
N ALA A 56 6.55 -7.06 -0.96
CA ALA A 56 6.49 -7.13 0.50
C ALA A 56 5.13 -6.69 1.02
N MET A 57 4.54 -5.65 0.42
CA MET A 57 3.19 -5.19 0.80
C MET A 57 2.12 -6.21 0.44
N GLN A 58 2.20 -6.82 -0.73
CA GLN A 58 1.27 -7.87 -1.14
C GLN A 58 1.34 -9.06 -0.17
N ASP A 59 2.54 -9.52 0.18
CA ASP A 59 2.73 -10.61 1.12
C ASP A 59 2.23 -10.27 2.51
N PHE A 60 2.52 -9.06 2.98
CA PHE A 60 2.07 -8.56 4.28
C PHE A 60 0.54 -8.56 4.36
N LEU A 61 -0.12 -8.02 3.36
CA LEU A 61 -1.58 -7.94 3.32
C LEU A 61 -2.21 -9.32 3.26
N THR A 62 -1.67 -10.21 2.43
CA THR A 62 -2.14 -11.59 2.30
C THR A 62 -2.04 -12.32 3.63
N GLN A 63 -0.89 -12.22 4.31
CA GLN A 63 -0.67 -12.91 5.57
C GLN A 63 -1.59 -12.38 6.68
N ARG A 64 -1.77 -11.06 6.75
CA ARG A 64 -2.67 -10.46 7.74
C ARG A 64 -4.12 -10.86 7.53
N ILE A 65 -4.56 -10.95 6.27
CA ILE A 65 -5.91 -11.39 5.94
C ILE A 65 -6.10 -12.85 6.35
N ILE A 66 -5.14 -13.72 6.03
CA ILE A 66 -5.19 -15.14 6.39
C ILE A 66 -5.27 -15.29 7.91
N ASP A 67 -4.46 -14.55 8.67
CA ASP A 67 -4.46 -14.61 10.13
C ASP A 67 -5.82 -14.22 10.71
N LYS A 68 -6.45 -13.18 10.17
CA LYS A 68 -7.78 -12.77 10.62
C LYS A 68 -8.87 -13.78 10.25
N GLU A 69 -8.79 -14.39 9.09
CA GLU A 69 -9.73 -15.42 8.68
C GLU A 69 -9.61 -16.67 9.55
N LYS A 70 -8.40 -17.05 9.91
CA LYS A 70 -8.17 -18.19 10.84
C LYS A 70 -8.74 -17.92 12.24
N ALA A 71 -8.72 -16.65 12.67
CA ALA A 71 -9.27 -16.23 13.95
C ALA A 71 -10.77 -15.90 13.89
N TYR A 72 -11.40 -16.05 12.72
CA TYR A 72 -12.79 -15.64 12.47
C TYR A 72 -13.04 -14.18 12.85
N CYS A 73 -12.04 -13.31 12.64
CA CYS A 73 -12.09 -11.91 13.04
C CYS A 73 -12.36 -11.02 11.83
N TYR A 74 -13.64 -10.80 11.51
CA TYR A 74 -14.08 -10.03 10.35
C TYR A 74 -14.47 -8.59 10.78
N ASP A 75 -13.56 -7.91 11.45
CA ASP A 75 -13.76 -6.56 11.96
C ASP A 75 -13.43 -5.48 10.91
N ARG A 76 -13.39 -4.22 11.35
CA ARG A 76 -13.07 -3.09 10.45
C ARG A 76 -11.65 -3.20 9.88
N ASP A 77 -10.73 -3.72 10.66
CA ASP A 77 -9.35 -3.92 10.20
C ASP A 77 -9.30 -4.95 9.08
N TYR A 78 -10.09 -6.01 9.18
CA TYR A 78 -10.22 -6.98 8.10
C TYR A 78 -10.72 -6.33 6.81
N VAL A 79 -11.74 -5.48 6.90
CA VAL A 79 -12.30 -4.78 5.74
C VAL A 79 -11.24 -3.86 5.12
N THR A 80 -10.51 -3.14 5.95
CA THR A 80 -9.42 -2.25 5.48
C THR A 80 -8.32 -3.04 4.77
N LEU A 81 -7.86 -4.13 5.39
CA LEU A 81 -6.83 -5.00 4.84
C LEU A 81 -7.27 -5.61 3.50
N HIS A 82 -8.50 -6.09 3.44
CA HIS A 82 -9.03 -6.70 2.22
C HIS A 82 -9.15 -5.69 1.08
N SER A 83 -9.61 -4.48 1.38
CA SER A 83 -9.69 -3.41 0.40
C SER A 83 -8.32 -3.03 -0.15
N LEU A 84 -7.31 -2.92 0.71
CA LEU A 84 -5.93 -2.67 0.30
C LEU A 84 -5.39 -3.81 -0.56
N TRP A 85 -5.63 -5.04 -0.13
CA TRP A 85 -5.18 -6.22 -0.87
C TRP A 85 -5.76 -6.25 -2.28
N GLU A 86 -7.05 -5.97 -2.45
CA GLU A 86 -7.68 -5.91 -3.76
C GLU A 86 -7.02 -4.87 -4.68
N ARG A 87 -6.63 -3.73 -4.12
CA ARG A 87 -5.97 -2.68 -4.89
C ARG A 87 -4.55 -3.05 -5.29
N PHE A 88 -3.80 -3.69 -4.41
CA PHE A 88 -2.40 -4.02 -4.66
C PHE A 88 -2.20 -5.33 -5.41
N VAL A 89 -3.10 -6.30 -5.26
CA VAL A 89 -2.94 -7.62 -5.91
C VAL A 89 -2.97 -7.53 -7.43
N ASN A 90 -3.64 -6.52 -7.96
CA ASN A 90 -3.76 -6.32 -9.41
C ASN A 90 -2.56 -5.57 -10.01
N ILE A 91 -1.64 -5.13 -9.18
CA ILE A 91 -0.43 -4.44 -9.66
C ILE A 91 0.60 -5.49 -10.05
N SER A 92 1.15 -5.35 -11.27
CA SER A 92 2.23 -6.22 -11.72
C SER A 92 3.46 -6.07 -10.82
N SER A 93 4.10 -7.19 -10.46
CA SER A 93 5.32 -7.17 -9.65
C SER A 93 6.53 -6.55 -10.37
N ASP A 94 6.40 -6.25 -11.65
CA ASP A 94 7.49 -5.70 -12.47
C ASP A 94 7.49 -4.18 -12.51
N ILE A 95 6.42 -3.53 -12.02
CA ILE A 95 6.32 -2.08 -12.11
C ILE A 95 6.68 -1.42 -10.78
N SER A 96 7.14 -0.19 -10.88
CA SER A 96 7.35 0.67 -9.72
C SER A 96 6.20 1.66 -9.62
N LEU A 97 5.95 2.15 -8.41
CA LEU A 97 4.88 3.11 -8.14
C LEU A 97 5.46 4.43 -7.65
N PHE A 98 4.73 5.46 -7.95
CA PHE A 98 5.01 6.82 -7.49
C PHE A 98 3.81 7.27 -6.66
N LEU A 99 4.06 7.66 -5.42
CA LEU A 99 3.04 8.12 -4.49
C LEU A 99 3.22 9.60 -4.24
N LEU A 100 2.12 10.34 -4.34
CA LEU A 100 2.12 11.78 -4.13
C LEU A 100 1.19 12.12 -2.98
N GLY A 101 1.80 12.62 -1.88
CA GLY A 101 1.07 13.15 -0.74
C GLY A 101 0.74 14.62 -0.93
N ASP A 102 -0.26 15.04 -0.21
CA ASP A 102 -0.75 16.42 -0.29
C ASP A 102 -0.08 17.30 0.75
#